data_3f199e57c8daa1ad2568120589e15fdf
#
_entry.id   3f199e57c8daa1ad2568120589e15fdf
#
_cell.length_a   1.000
_cell.length_b   1.000
_cell.length_c   1.000
_cell.angle_alpha   90.00
_cell.angle_beta   90.00
_cell.angle_gamma   90.00
#
_symmetry.space_group_name_H-M   'P 1'
#
loop_
_entity.id
_entity.type
_entity.pdbx_description
1 polymer ?
#
loop_
_entity_poly.entity_id
_entity_poly.type
_entity_poly.pdbx_seq_one_letter_code
_entity_poly.pdbx_strand_id
1 'polypeptide(L)'
;MAQRVFVAGVGLGLLGLSALGLGACKGKPKPDPVTVGSVSLPAPIASSLPIDPKIVSAAVNAKGEAPYTGATGTISGLITVTGDPAPDMPEAIASIPADCESAKDTYGKLFREGPGRGLADVVVGVTGYAGYVPEEIPAQLADASGCAWNARTYVLTFGQSLDVRSRDSRPYVPDLMGAKLKAQLVAVPRGDAIHLYPEQPGRYQLTDSMRLFMLADVLVVKFPTHAVTGLDGRYVIPRVPVGKVKVSALLPATMVQEEKEVEVHAGELVDVPLSLAFDRKAWDARRGGSPASATSK
;
A
#
# COMPACT_ATOMS: atom_id res chain seq x y z
N MET A 1 31.44 29.62 36.60
CA MET A 1 31.48 29.56 38.08
C MET A 1 31.49 28.12 38.49
N ALA A 2 32.56 27.74 39.13
CA ALA A 2 32.82 26.39 39.60
C ALA A 2 32.13 26.13 40.94
N GLN A 3 31.82 24.87 41.23
CA GLN A 3 32.17 24.31 42.52
C GLN A 3 32.02 22.78 42.55
N ARG A 4 33.15 22.17 42.83
CA ARG A 4 33.35 20.80 43.27
C ARG A 4 33.09 20.72 44.78
N VAL A 5 32.64 19.56 45.30
CA VAL A 5 33.02 19.07 46.63
C VAL A 5 33.06 17.55 46.63
N PHE A 6 34.14 17.04 46.91
CA PHE A 6 34.70 15.90 47.59
C PHE A 6 33.95 15.46 48.87
N VAL A 7 33.93 14.17 49.24
CA VAL A 7 34.53 13.64 50.47
C VAL A 7 34.63 12.12 50.46
N ALA A 8 35.77 11.63 50.85
CA ALA A 8 36.13 10.24 51.06
C ALA A 8 35.75 9.77 52.50
N GLY A 9 35.68 8.48 52.71
CA GLY A 9 35.57 7.86 54.04
C GLY A 9 36.04 6.42 54.04
N VAL A 10 37.22 6.23 54.61
CA VAL A 10 37.91 4.96 54.87
C VAL A 10 37.39 4.36 56.17
N GLY A 11 37.24 3.05 56.24
CA GLY A 11 36.96 2.33 57.48
C GLY A 11 37.46 0.88 57.44
N LEU A 12 38.62 0.68 57.99
CA LEU A 12 39.32 -0.59 58.24
C LEU A 12 38.80 -1.21 59.55
N GLY A 13 38.55 -2.51 59.57
CA GLY A 13 38.25 -3.25 60.79
C GLY A 13 38.59 -4.74 60.65
N LEU A 14 39.66 -5.13 61.31
CA LEU A 14 40.23 -6.49 61.40
C LEU A 14 39.63 -7.32 62.55
N LEU A 15 39.79 -8.64 62.41
CA LEU A 15 39.90 -9.70 63.42
C LEU A 15 38.64 -10.49 63.81
N GLY A 16 38.81 -11.82 63.65
CA GLY A 16 38.03 -12.84 64.34
C GLY A 16 38.24 -14.24 63.75
N LEU A 17 39.34 -14.88 64.14
CA LEU A 17 39.62 -16.31 63.89
C LEU A 17 38.69 -17.18 64.76
N SER A 18 38.03 -18.18 64.19
CA SER A 18 37.66 -19.41 64.90
C SER A 18 37.51 -20.56 63.91
N ALA A 19 38.44 -21.53 64.04
CA ALA A 19 38.38 -22.83 63.41
C ALA A 19 37.47 -23.74 64.22
N LEU A 20 36.73 -24.63 63.54
CA LEU A 20 36.47 -26.03 63.90
C LEU A 20 35.27 -26.58 63.11
N GLY A 21 35.44 -27.74 62.46
CA GLY A 21 34.31 -28.57 62.01
C GLY A 21 34.50 -29.19 60.65
N LEU A 22 35.29 -30.27 60.53
CA LEU A 22 35.31 -31.18 59.42
C LEU A 22 33.93 -31.85 59.26
N GLY A 23 33.22 -31.54 58.21
CA GLY A 23 32.06 -32.29 57.74
C GLY A 23 32.17 -32.50 56.26
N ALA A 24 32.67 -33.68 55.83
CA ALA A 24 32.73 -34.02 54.41
C ALA A 24 31.32 -34.36 53.89
N CYS A 25 30.66 -33.38 53.37
CA CYS A 25 29.46 -33.61 52.51
C CYS A 25 29.94 -33.83 51.10
N LYS A 26 29.75 -35.07 50.56
CA LYS A 26 29.85 -35.36 49.14
C LYS A 26 28.87 -34.46 48.38
N GLY A 27 29.37 -33.38 47.79
CA GLY A 27 28.59 -32.51 46.90
C GLY A 27 28.21 -33.29 45.64
N LYS A 28 26.93 -33.29 45.33
CA LYS A 28 26.46 -33.73 44.01
C LYS A 28 27.14 -32.87 42.95
N PRO A 29 27.52 -33.44 41.78
CA PRO A 29 28.12 -32.65 40.72
C PRO A 29 27.13 -31.54 40.32
N LYS A 30 27.62 -30.34 40.27
CA LYS A 30 26.90 -29.16 39.77
C LYS A 30 26.62 -29.42 38.27
N PRO A 31 25.37 -29.34 37.78
CA PRO A 31 25.14 -29.46 36.35
C PRO A 31 25.92 -28.39 35.62
N ASP A 32 26.61 -28.80 34.56
CA ASP A 32 27.32 -27.88 33.68
C ASP A 32 26.35 -26.80 33.16
N PRO A 33 26.79 -25.56 33.02
CA PRO A 33 25.94 -24.50 32.45
C PRO A 33 25.56 -24.95 31.04
N VAL A 34 24.25 -25.17 30.82
CA VAL A 34 23.70 -25.40 29.49
C VAL A 34 24.03 -24.15 28.67
N THR A 35 24.99 -24.26 27.80
CA THR A 35 25.27 -23.22 26.79
C THR A 35 24.05 -23.21 25.86
N VAL A 36 23.10 -22.33 26.13
CA VAL A 36 22.02 -22.04 25.19
C VAL A 36 22.71 -21.43 23.98
N GLY A 37 22.92 -22.24 22.95
CA GLY A 37 23.36 -21.74 21.66
C GLY A 37 22.42 -20.61 21.27
N SER A 38 22.96 -19.45 20.99
CA SER A 38 22.19 -18.32 20.46
C SER A 38 21.55 -18.80 19.15
N VAL A 39 20.27 -19.14 19.22
CA VAL A 39 19.45 -19.35 18.03
C VAL A 39 19.35 -17.96 17.40
N SER A 40 20.17 -17.74 16.37
CA SER A 40 20.00 -16.57 15.51
C SER A 40 18.64 -16.70 14.87
N LEU A 41 17.65 -15.97 15.36
CA LEU A 41 16.38 -15.84 14.67
C LEU A 41 16.70 -15.25 13.29
N PRO A 42 16.14 -15.82 12.20
CA PRO A 42 16.28 -15.21 10.90
C PRO A 42 15.83 -13.75 11.00
N ALA A 43 16.59 -12.84 10.40
CA ALA A 43 16.20 -11.44 10.33
C ALA A 43 14.76 -11.35 9.82
N PRO A 44 13.92 -10.50 10.41
CA PRO A 44 12.54 -10.35 9.94
C PRO A 44 12.57 -10.04 8.44
N ILE A 45 11.81 -10.82 7.68
CA ILE A 45 11.68 -10.60 6.23
C ILE A 45 10.97 -9.27 6.06
N ALA A 46 11.71 -8.24 5.63
CA ALA A 46 11.20 -6.88 5.50
C ALA A 46 10.40 -6.65 4.21
N SER A 47 10.20 -7.68 3.40
CA SER A 47 9.44 -7.60 2.14
C SER A 47 8.94 -8.96 1.70
N SER A 48 7.88 -8.99 0.88
CA SER A 48 7.58 -10.17 0.08
C SER A 48 8.67 -10.34 -1.00
N LEU A 49 8.78 -11.54 -1.57
CA LEU A 49 9.83 -11.81 -2.54
C LEU A 49 9.57 -11.07 -3.87
N PRO A 50 10.57 -10.40 -4.46
CA PRO A 50 10.48 -9.84 -5.80
C PRO A 50 10.10 -10.90 -6.83
N ILE A 51 9.33 -10.51 -7.83
CA ILE A 51 8.95 -11.41 -8.93
C ILE A 51 10.15 -11.60 -9.87
N ASP A 52 10.35 -12.83 -10.35
CA ASP A 52 11.39 -13.14 -11.32
C ASP A 52 11.25 -12.21 -12.56
N PRO A 53 12.30 -11.45 -12.92
CA PRO A 53 12.28 -10.54 -14.08
C PRO A 53 11.85 -11.21 -15.39
N LYS A 54 12.09 -12.52 -15.56
CA LYS A 54 11.64 -13.27 -16.75
C LYS A 54 10.12 -13.41 -16.77
N ILE A 55 9.49 -13.65 -15.62
CA ILE A 55 8.02 -13.72 -15.48
C ILE A 55 7.42 -12.35 -15.77
N VAL A 56 8.02 -11.29 -15.21
CA VAL A 56 7.57 -9.91 -15.45
C VAL A 56 7.66 -9.59 -16.94
N SER A 57 8.82 -9.80 -17.56
CA SER A 57 9.02 -9.52 -18.98
C SER A 57 8.06 -10.29 -19.88
N ALA A 58 7.83 -11.57 -19.61
CA ALA A 58 6.87 -12.38 -20.38
C ALA A 58 5.43 -11.86 -20.25
N ALA A 59 5.06 -11.22 -19.13
CA ALA A 59 3.73 -10.69 -18.91
C ALA A 59 3.51 -9.30 -19.53
N VAL A 60 4.51 -8.38 -19.38
CA VAL A 60 4.39 -6.99 -19.83
C VAL A 60 4.88 -6.76 -21.25
N ASN A 61 5.74 -7.65 -21.77
CA ASN A 61 6.31 -7.60 -23.12
C ASN A 61 6.32 -9.00 -23.75
N ALA A 62 5.15 -9.59 -23.89
CA ALA A 62 5.02 -10.97 -24.41
C ALA A 62 5.58 -11.19 -25.82
N LYS A 63 5.70 -10.13 -26.62
CA LYS A 63 6.25 -10.19 -27.98
C LYS A 63 7.76 -9.98 -28.02
N GLY A 64 8.41 -9.62 -26.91
CA GLY A 64 9.82 -9.31 -26.85
C GLY A 64 10.21 -8.07 -27.70
N GLU A 65 9.32 -7.09 -27.78
CA GLU A 65 9.55 -5.85 -28.53
C GLU A 65 10.66 -5.02 -27.88
N ALA A 66 11.46 -4.33 -28.69
CA ALA A 66 12.42 -3.36 -28.18
C ALA A 66 11.68 -2.19 -27.50
N PRO A 67 12.28 -1.56 -26.47
CA PRO A 67 11.71 -0.37 -25.86
C PRO A 67 11.38 0.71 -26.89
N TYR A 68 10.21 1.32 -26.74
CA TYR A 68 9.79 2.41 -27.61
C TYR A 68 10.73 3.61 -27.48
N THR A 69 11.31 4.04 -28.59
CA THR A 69 12.26 5.17 -28.68
C THR A 69 11.71 6.33 -29.53
N GLY A 70 10.46 6.23 -29.97
CA GLY A 70 9.82 7.26 -30.76
C GLY A 70 9.43 8.49 -29.94
N ALA A 71 8.80 9.46 -30.62
CA ALA A 71 8.29 10.65 -29.96
C ALA A 71 7.12 10.34 -29.01
N THR A 72 7.04 11.08 -27.92
CA THR A 72 5.98 10.94 -26.92
C THR A 72 5.33 12.30 -26.62
N GLY A 73 4.10 12.26 -26.10
CA GLY A 73 3.42 13.40 -25.50
C GLY A 73 3.02 13.11 -24.03
N THR A 74 2.27 14.00 -23.45
CA THR A 74 1.72 13.89 -22.11
C THR A 74 0.21 14.02 -22.16
N ILE A 75 -0.51 13.14 -21.47
CA ILE A 75 -1.95 13.27 -21.26
C ILE A 75 -2.19 13.75 -19.83
N SER A 76 -3.03 14.76 -19.69
CA SER A 76 -3.49 15.26 -18.40
C SER A 76 -5.00 15.48 -18.44
N GLY A 77 -5.61 15.70 -17.28
CA GLY A 77 -7.02 16.03 -17.25
C GLY A 77 -7.61 16.11 -15.86
N LEU A 78 -8.89 16.37 -15.82
CA LEU A 78 -9.71 16.41 -14.63
C LEU A 78 -10.78 15.31 -14.71
N ILE A 79 -10.86 14.48 -13.69
CA ILE A 79 -11.97 13.54 -13.52
C ILE A 79 -12.96 14.12 -12.53
N THR A 80 -14.22 14.20 -12.95
CA THR A 80 -15.33 14.66 -12.10
C THR A 80 -16.39 13.58 -11.96
N VAL A 81 -17.19 13.66 -10.90
CA VAL A 81 -18.40 12.85 -10.77
C VAL A 81 -19.63 13.68 -11.13
N THR A 82 -20.54 13.07 -11.90
CA THR A 82 -21.89 13.62 -12.20
C THR A 82 -22.96 12.75 -11.55
N GLY A 83 -24.20 13.26 -11.45
CA GLY A 83 -25.30 12.57 -10.77
C GLY A 83 -25.25 12.72 -9.25
N ASP A 84 -25.54 11.65 -8.52
CA ASP A 84 -25.66 11.69 -7.07
C ASP A 84 -24.32 11.91 -6.35
N PRO A 85 -24.33 12.53 -5.16
CA PRO A 85 -23.13 12.64 -4.33
C PRO A 85 -22.75 11.29 -3.71
N ALA A 86 -21.49 11.19 -3.24
CA ALA A 86 -21.02 10.00 -2.54
C ALA A 86 -21.86 9.72 -1.28
N PRO A 87 -22.49 8.54 -1.19
CA PRO A 87 -23.26 8.17 0.00
C PRO A 87 -22.34 7.91 1.18
N ASP A 88 -22.86 8.21 2.37
CA ASP A 88 -22.20 7.81 3.62
C ASP A 88 -22.22 6.29 3.76
N MET A 89 -21.16 5.77 4.40
CA MET A 89 -20.97 4.35 4.70
C MET A 89 -21.07 4.11 6.22
N PRO A 90 -22.29 4.04 6.77
CA PRO A 90 -22.49 3.99 8.22
C PRO A 90 -21.81 2.79 8.89
N GLU A 91 -21.77 1.64 8.22
CA GLU A 91 -21.08 0.45 8.73
C GLU A 91 -19.56 0.66 8.80
N ALA A 92 -18.96 1.30 7.78
CA ALA A 92 -17.55 1.65 7.81
C ALA A 92 -17.25 2.67 8.92
N ILE A 93 -18.08 3.70 9.06
CA ILE A 93 -17.96 4.71 10.12
C ILE A 93 -18.04 4.06 11.51
N ALA A 94 -18.98 3.14 11.72
CA ALA A 94 -19.15 2.44 12.99
C ALA A 94 -17.97 1.50 13.34
N SER A 95 -17.25 1.02 12.33
CA SER A 95 -16.08 0.15 12.54
C SER A 95 -14.80 0.92 12.89
N ILE A 96 -14.78 2.26 12.74
CA ILE A 96 -13.61 3.10 13.00
C ILE A 96 -13.57 3.48 14.48
N PRO A 97 -12.52 3.08 15.24
CA PRO A 97 -12.36 3.44 16.64
C PRO A 97 -12.19 4.95 16.86
N ALA A 98 -12.49 5.42 18.07
CA ALA A 98 -12.42 6.84 18.41
C ALA A 98 -11.01 7.44 18.29
N ASP A 99 -9.95 6.65 18.51
CA ASP A 99 -8.56 7.09 18.34
C ASP A 99 -8.10 7.14 16.86
N CYS A 100 -8.98 6.72 15.95
CA CYS A 100 -8.77 6.74 14.49
C CYS A 100 -9.78 7.67 13.77
N GLU A 101 -10.31 8.68 14.43
CA GLU A 101 -11.45 9.47 13.91
C GLU A 101 -11.18 10.11 12.54
N SER A 102 -9.94 10.54 12.28
CA SER A 102 -9.54 11.10 10.98
C SER A 102 -9.66 10.10 9.81
N ALA A 103 -9.72 8.81 10.10
CA ALA A 103 -9.95 7.79 9.07
C ALA A 103 -11.36 7.86 8.46
N LYS A 104 -12.31 8.52 9.13
CA LYS A 104 -13.66 8.75 8.60
C LYS A 104 -13.66 9.61 7.34
N ASP A 105 -12.71 10.54 7.22
CA ASP A 105 -12.55 11.38 6.01
C ASP A 105 -12.16 10.51 4.80
N THR A 106 -11.44 9.42 5.03
CA THR A 106 -11.04 8.49 3.98
C THR A 106 -12.10 7.42 3.71
N TYR A 107 -12.70 6.82 4.73
CA TYR A 107 -13.54 5.62 4.60
C TYR A 107 -15.02 5.86 4.86
N GLY A 108 -15.41 7.03 5.37
CA GLY A 108 -16.78 7.32 5.76
C GLY A 108 -17.77 7.49 4.61
N LYS A 109 -17.27 7.61 3.37
CA LYS A 109 -18.08 7.71 2.14
C LYS A 109 -17.71 6.63 1.14
N LEU A 110 -18.63 6.31 0.24
CA LEU A 110 -18.42 5.29 -0.80
C LEU A 110 -17.21 5.63 -1.68
N PHE A 111 -17.07 6.89 -2.07
CA PHE A 111 -15.91 7.42 -2.79
C PHE A 111 -15.60 8.84 -2.32
N ARG A 112 -14.42 9.36 -2.62
CA ARG A 112 -13.97 10.68 -2.16
C ARG A 112 -14.15 11.73 -3.26
N GLU A 113 -14.90 12.77 -2.94
CA GLU A 113 -15.09 13.95 -3.77
C GLU A 113 -14.32 15.14 -3.18
N GLY A 114 -13.61 15.85 -4.02
CA GLY A 114 -12.96 17.11 -3.69
C GLY A 114 -13.70 18.33 -4.24
N PRO A 115 -13.06 19.50 -4.21
CA PRO A 115 -13.61 20.74 -4.76
C PRO A 115 -14.03 20.58 -6.21
N GLY A 116 -15.15 21.23 -6.58
CA GLY A 116 -15.66 21.18 -7.96
C GLY A 116 -16.11 19.80 -8.42
N ARG A 117 -16.40 18.89 -7.47
CA ARG A 117 -16.73 17.51 -7.75
C ARG A 117 -15.58 16.72 -8.40
N GLY A 118 -14.34 17.13 -8.18
CA GLY A 118 -13.16 16.36 -8.53
C GLY A 118 -13.21 15.01 -7.85
N LEU A 119 -12.94 13.93 -8.60
CA LEU A 119 -13.10 12.56 -8.11
C LEU A 119 -11.73 11.93 -7.84
N ALA A 120 -11.46 11.64 -6.56
CA ALA A 120 -10.26 10.95 -6.14
C ALA A 120 -10.33 9.44 -6.40
N ASP A 121 -9.17 8.79 -6.36
CA ASP A 121 -9.03 7.34 -6.40
C ASP A 121 -9.49 6.68 -7.71
N VAL A 122 -9.59 7.46 -8.78
CA VAL A 122 -9.87 6.96 -10.14
C VAL A 122 -8.57 6.51 -10.79
N VAL A 123 -8.55 5.28 -11.27
CA VAL A 123 -7.47 4.79 -12.13
C VAL A 123 -7.70 5.30 -13.53
N VAL A 124 -6.71 6.01 -14.07
CA VAL A 124 -6.69 6.44 -15.47
C VAL A 124 -5.58 5.67 -16.17
N GLY A 125 -5.92 5.00 -17.26
CA GLY A 125 -4.97 4.23 -18.08
C GLY A 125 -5.03 4.69 -19.54
N VAL A 126 -3.87 4.67 -20.21
CA VAL A 126 -3.76 4.95 -21.63
C VAL A 126 -3.28 3.71 -22.36
N THR A 127 -4.05 3.28 -23.36
CA THR A 127 -3.77 2.08 -24.15
C THR A 127 -3.98 2.35 -25.65
N GLY A 128 -3.68 1.35 -26.49
CA GLY A 128 -3.91 1.46 -27.94
C GLY A 128 -2.73 2.03 -28.72
N TYR A 129 -1.67 2.51 -28.08
CA TYR A 129 -0.43 2.90 -28.75
C TYR A 129 0.36 1.68 -29.23
N ALA A 130 1.23 1.90 -30.22
CA ALA A 130 2.13 0.87 -30.74
C ALA A 130 3.45 0.83 -29.96
N GLY A 131 4.03 -0.36 -29.83
CA GLY A 131 5.33 -0.58 -29.21
C GLY A 131 5.28 -0.83 -27.70
N TYR A 132 6.41 -1.25 -27.15
CA TYR A 132 6.60 -1.54 -25.75
C TYR A 132 7.17 -0.32 -25.01
N VAL A 133 6.44 0.19 -24.03
CA VAL A 133 6.92 1.23 -23.10
C VAL A 133 7.34 0.53 -21.81
N PRO A 134 8.62 0.57 -21.41
CA PRO A 134 9.05 -0.02 -20.15
C PRO A 134 8.64 0.82 -18.96
N GLU A 135 8.42 0.16 -17.83
CA GLU A 135 8.26 0.85 -16.54
C GLU A 135 9.62 1.31 -16.01
N GLU A 136 9.72 2.56 -15.57
CA GLU A 136 10.95 3.14 -15.02
C GLU A 136 10.89 3.37 -13.53
N ILE A 137 9.68 3.40 -12.95
CA ILE A 137 9.48 3.62 -11.52
C ILE A 137 9.44 2.26 -10.83
N PRO A 138 10.35 1.96 -9.88
CA PRO A 138 10.42 0.62 -9.29
C PRO A 138 9.27 0.31 -8.31
N ALA A 139 8.64 1.32 -7.75
CA ALA A 139 7.65 1.15 -6.69
C ALA A 139 6.59 2.25 -6.67
N GLN A 140 5.41 1.91 -6.17
CA GLN A 140 4.36 2.87 -5.77
C GLN A 140 4.32 2.98 -4.25
N LEU A 141 4.11 4.20 -3.73
CA LEU A 141 4.11 4.46 -2.29
C LEU A 141 2.70 4.43 -1.71
N ALA A 142 2.54 3.65 -0.64
CA ALA A 142 1.36 3.62 0.21
C ALA A 142 1.73 4.09 1.62
N ASP A 143 1.47 5.35 1.91
CA ASP A 143 1.72 5.94 3.23
C ASP A 143 0.51 5.72 4.14
N ALA A 144 0.75 5.24 5.37
CA ALA A 144 -0.25 5.09 6.41
C ALA A 144 -0.07 6.17 7.49
N SER A 145 -1.15 6.86 7.82
CA SER A 145 -1.18 7.86 8.89
C SER A 145 -2.60 8.08 9.41
N GLY A 146 -2.77 8.30 10.70
CA GLY A 146 -4.08 8.53 11.31
C GLY A 146 -5.06 7.37 11.09
N CYS A 147 -4.55 6.15 11.02
CA CYS A 147 -5.32 4.93 10.69
C CYS A 147 -5.94 4.94 9.29
N ALA A 148 -5.32 5.60 8.33
CA ALA A 148 -5.76 5.61 6.95
C ALA A 148 -4.59 5.47 5.98
N TRP A 149 -4.86 4.86 4.83
CA TRP A 149 -3.98 4.95 3.66
C TRP A 149 -4.12 6.33 3.02
N ASN A 150 -3.04 6.86 2.47
CA ASN A 150 -3.05 8.16 1.77
C ASN A 150 -3.92 8.17 0.49
N ALA A 151 -4.23 7.00 -0.06
CA ALA A 151 -5.15 6.81 -1.17
C ALA A 151 -6.02 5.58 -0.96
N ARG A 152 -7.19 5.51 -1.60
CA ARG A 152 -8.04 4.32 -1.60
C ARG A 152 -7.84 3.45 -2.83
N THR A 153 -6.98 3.88 -3.75
CA THR A 153 -6.62 3.14 -4.95
C THR A 153 -5.15 3.35 -5.27
N TYR A 154 -4.48 2.26 -5.59
CA TYR A 154 -3.13 2.23 -6.13
C TYR A 154 -3.14 1.49 -7.46
N VAL A 155 -2.32 1.93 -8.38
CA VAL A 155 -2.11 1.22 -9.65
C VAL A 155 -0.62 0.94 -9.82
N LEU A 156 -0.29 -0.28 -10.18
CA LEU A 156 1.09 -0.72 -10.39
C LEU A 156 1.21 -1.32 -11.77
N THR A 157 2.35 -1.10 -12.42
CA THR A 157 2.79 -1.96 -13.52
C THR A 157 3.32 -3.26 -12.93
N PHE A 158 2.97 -4.39 -13.51
CA PHE A 158 3.43 -5.68 -13.02
C PHE A 158 4.96 -5.74 -12.95
N GLY A 159 5.48 -6.12 -11.79
CA GLY A 159 6.91 -6.08 -11.45
C GLY A 159 7.29 -4.98 -10.47
N GLN A 160 6.49 -3.91 -10.35
CA GLN A 160 6.66 -2.92 -9.29
C GLN A 160 6.28 -3.49 -7.93
N SER A 161 6.88 -2.94 -6.88
CA SER A 161 6.41 -3.13 -5.51
C SER A 161 5.40 -2.05 -5.09
N LEU A 162 4.53 -2.40 -4.15
CA LEU A 162 3.80 -1.44 -3.33
C LEU A 162 4.58 -1.25 -2.03
N ASP A 163 5.15 -0.06 -1.89
CA ASP A 163 6.00 0.28 -0.75
C ASP A 163 5.18 0.92 0.35
N VAL A 164 5.00 0.20 1.45
CA VAL A 164 4.15 0.63 2.57
C VAL A 164 4.98 1.21 3.70
N ARG A 165 4.62 2.42 4.15
CA ARG A 165 5.31 3.12 5.25
C ARG A 165 4.33 3.64 6.29
N SER A 166 4.72 3.56 7.57
CA SER A 166 4.07 4.32 8.63
C SER A 166 4.63 5.73 8.70
N ARG A 167 3.77 6.75 8.58
CA ARG A 167 4.13 8.17 8.66
C ARG A 167 3.87 8.78 10.04
N ASP A 168 3.20 8.04 10.92
CA ASP A 168 2.90 8.46 12.30
C ASP A 168 3.62 7.59 13.33
N SER A 169 3.13 7.59 14.57
CA SER A 169 3.70 6.82 15.68
C SER A 169 3.10 5.41 15.82
N ARG A 170 2.23 4.98 14.90
CA ARG A 170 1.56 3.68 14.94
C ARG A 170 2.26 2.67 14.04
N PRO A 171 2.38 1.41 14.46
CA PRO A 171 2.71 0.32 13.55
C PRO A 171 1.50 -0.03 12.67
N TYR A 172 1.75 -0.45 11.45
CA TYR A 172 0.77 -1.00 10.53
C TYR A 172 1.20 -2.38 10.06
N VAL A 173 0.24 -3.28 9.88
CA VAL A 173 0.48 -4.66 9.44
C VAL A 173 -0.25 -4.87 8.12
N PRO A 174 0.31 -4.32 7.01
CA PRO A 174 -0.34 -4.41 5.71
C PRO A 174 -0.37 -5.86 5.20
N ASP A 175 -1.51 -6.23 4.62
CA ASP A 175 -1.73 -7.48 3.90
C ASP A 175 -2.28 -7.18 2.51
N LEU A 176 -1.75 -7.83 1.50
CA LEU A 176 -2.23 -7.74 0.13
C LEU A 176 -3.19 -8.92 -0.12
N MET A 177 -4.49 -8.67 0.11
CA MET A 177 -5.53 -9.67 -0.13
C MET A 177 -5.61 -10.02 -1.62
N GLY A 178 -5.67 -11.32 -1.91
CA GLY A 178 -5.61 -11.85 -3.28
C GLY A 178 -4.22 -12.37 -3.65
N ALA A 179 -3.17 -12.04 -2.90
CA ALA A 179 -1.87 -12.65 -3.02
C ALA A 179 -1.87 -14.08 -2.47
N LYS A 180 -1.13 -14.98 -3.11
CA LYS A 180 -0.99 -16.38 -2.69
C LYS A 180 -0.03 -16.51 -1.51
N LEU A 181 1.07 -15.76 -1.56
CA LEU A 181 2.05 -15.72 -0.48
C LEU A 181 1.65 -14.63 0.52
N LYS A 182 1.47 -15.06 1.77
CA LYS A 182 1.17 -14.15 2.88
C LYS A 182 2.37 -14.09 3.81
N ALA A 183 2.95 -12.91 3.92
CA ALA A 183 3.96 -12.62 4.93
C ALA A 183 3.38 -11.57 5.89
N GLN A 184 3.47 -11.82 7.20
CA GLN A 184 3.15 -10.80 8.18
C GLN A 184 4.31 -9.81 8.27
N LEU A 185 4.18 -8.71 7.58
CA LEU A 185 5.15 -7.63 7.55
C LEU A 185 4.63 -6.48 8.42
N VAL A 186 5.54 -5.81 9.12
CA VAL A 186 5.18 -4.67 9.97
C VAL A 186 5.88 -3.42 9.47
N ALA A 187 5.10 -2.45 9.00
CA ALA A 187 5.58 -1.10 8.78
C ALA A 187 5.74 -0.41 10.14
N VAL A 188 6.98 -0.34 10.61
CA VAL A 188 7.28 0.26 11.91
C VAL A 188 7.10 1.79 11.87
N PRO A 189 6.77 2.43 13.01
CA PRO A 189 6.57 3.86 13.09
C PRO A 189 7.73 4.64 12.49
N ARG A 190 7.47 5.44 11.45
CA ARG A 190 8.45 6.29 10.75
C ARG A 190 9.70 5.54 10.25
N GLY A 191 9.60 4.22 10.09
CA GLY A 191 10.66 3.37 9.59
C GLY A 191 10.73 3.34 8.06
N ASP A 192 11.62 2.48 7.56
CA ASP A 192 11.76 2.21 6.15
C ASP A 192 10.49 1.55 5.59
N ALA A 193 10.31 1.68 4.28
CA ALA A 193 9.21 1.03 3.60
C ALA A 193 9.37 -0.50 3.62
N ILE A 194 8.26 -1.19 3.76
CA ILE A 194 8.18 -2.61 3.44
C ILE A 194 7.66 -2.77 2.02
N HIS A 195 8.16 -3.76 1.29
CA HIS A 195 7.86 -3.94 -0.12
C HIS A 195 6.91 -5.13 -0.32
N LEU A 196 5.74 -4.88 -0.90
CA LEU A 196 4.78 -5.90 -1.27
C LEU A 196 4.81 -6.08 -2.79
N TYR A 197 5.08 -7.31 -3.27
CA TYR A 197 5.11 -7.63 -4.69
C TYR A 197 3.88 -8.43 -5.07
N PRO A 198 2.93 -7.86 -5.85
CA PRO A 198 1.82 -8.62 -6.43
C PRO A 198 2.34 -9.68 -7.39
N GLU A 199 1.89 -10.93 -7.24
CA GLU A 199 2.43 -12.08 -7.95
C GLU A 199 2.01 -12.18 -9.43
N GLN A 200 0.97 -11.45 -9.83
CA GLN A 200 0.44 -11.46 -11.19
C GLN A 200 -0.36 -10.17 -11.47
N PRO A 201 -0.57 -9.81 -12.73
CA PRO A 201 -1.54 -8.78 -13.10
C PRO A 201 -2.95 -9.13 -12.61
N GLY A 202 -3.68 -8.12 -12.13
CA GLY A 202 -5.03 -8.31 -11.61
C GLY A 202 -5.43 -7.29 -10.55
N ARG A 203 -6.49 -7.61 -9.82
CA ARG A 203 -7.00 -6.77 -8.72
C ARG A 203 -6.68 -7.42 -7.39
N TYR A 204 -6.12 -6.63 -6.50
CA TYR A 204 -5.83 -6.95 -5.11
C TYR A 204 -6.50 -5.91 -4.21
N GLN A 205 -6.46 -6.14 -2.90
CA GLN A 205 -6.88 -5.17 -1.91
C GLN A 205 -5.81 -5.06 -0.82
N LEU A 206 -5.31 -3.84 -0.61
CA LEU A 206 -4.43 -3.54 0.52
C LEU A 206 -5.32 -3.35 1.75
N THR A 207 -5.02 -4.07 2.82
CA THR A 207 -5.67 -3.93 4.12
C THR A 207 -4.64 -3.83 5.23
N ASP A 208 -5.04 -3.41 6.42
CA ASP A 208 -4.23 -3.52 7.65
C ASP A 208 -4.82 -4.61 8.52
N SER A 209 -4.02 -5.62 8.91
CA SER A 209 -4.49 -6.76 9.69
C SER A 209 -4.96 -6.40 11.10
N MET A 210 -4.54 -5.24 11.62
CA MET A 210 -4.98 -4.72 12.91
C MET A 210 -6.20 -3.79 12.80
N ARG A 211 -6.44 -3.22 11.60
CA ARG A 211 -7.48 -2.22 11.32
C ARG A 211 -8.16 -2.56 10.01
N LEU A 212 -9.06 -3.55 10.07
CA LEU A 212 -9.69 -4.14 8.88
C LEU A 212 -10.55 -3.16 8.07
N PHE A 213 -10.86 -1.99 8.61
CA PHE A 213 -11.53 -0.91 7.88
C PHE A 213 -10.59 -0.14 6.94
N MET A 214 -9.25 -0.28 7.13
CA MET A 214 -8.27 0.32 6.25
C MET A 214 -8.16 -0.48 4.95
N LEU A 215 -8.96 -0.12 3.96
CA LEU A 215 -9.04 -0.79 2.68
C LEU A 215 -8.64 0.13 1.53
N ALA A 216 -7.82 -0.38 0.61
CA ALA A 216 -7.54 0.27 -0.66
C ALA A 216 -7.49 -0.75 -1.80
N ASP A 217 -8.03 -0.39 -2.96
CA ASP A 217 -7.90 -1.21 -4.16
C ASP A 217 -6.48 -1.11 -4.72
N VAL A 218 -5.93 -2.23 -5.17
CA VAL A 218 -4.63 -2.29 -5.85
C VAL A 218 -4.83 -2.96 -7.20
N LEU A 219 -4.65 -2.19 -8.27
CA LEU A 219 -4.74 -2.70 -9.62
C LEU A 219 -3.34 -2.89 -10.20
N VAL A 220 -3.05 -4.08 -10.67
CA VAL A 220 -1.77 -4.44 -11.30
C VAL A 220 -2.00 -4.63 -12.78
N VAL A 221 -1.47 -3.70 -13.55
CA VAL A 221 -1.63 -3.65 -15.02
C VAL A 221 -0.34 -4.05 -15.73
N LYS A 222 -0.38 -4.17 -17.05
CA LYS A 222 0.78 -4.60 -17.87
C LYS A 222 1.46 -3.46 -18.61
N PHE A 223 1.07 -2.22 -18.35
CA PHE A 223 1.56 -1.03 -19.06
C PHE A 223 1.79 0.12 -18.07
N PRO A 224 2.81 0.98 -18.29
CA PRO A 224 3.19 2.03 -17.35
C PRO A 224 2.42 3.35 -17.54
N THR A 225 1.67 3.46 -18.63
CA THR A 225 0.92 4.67 -18.97
C THR A 225 -0.38 4.75 -18.17
N HIS A 226 -0.26 4.95 -16.86
CA HIS A 226 -1.38 5.04 -15.93
C HIS A 226 -1.12 6.08 -14.84
N ALA A 227 -2.19 6.53 -14.18
CA ALA A 227 -2.17 7.38 -13.00
C ALA A 227 -3.39 7.11 -12.10
N VAL A 228 -3.35 7.61 -10.88
CA VAL A 228 -4.50 7.66 -9.97
C VAL A 228 -4.79 9.12 -9.64
N THR A 229 -6.05 9.53 -9.67
CA THR A 229 -6.44 10.92 -9.37
C THR A 229 -6.31 11.23 -7.88
N GLY A 230 -5.84 12.45 -7.57
CA GLY A 230 -5.89 13.03 -6.23
C GLY A 230 -7.29 13.55 -5.85
N LEU A 231 -7.41 14.17 -4.67
CA LEU A 231 -8.68 14.76 -4.18
C LEU A 231 -9.19 15.90 -5.08
N ASP A 232 -8.32 16.52 -5.86
CA ASP A 232 -8.70 17.53 -6.85
C ASP A 232 -9.21 16.93 -8.17
N GLY A 233 -9.21 15.61 -8.30
CA GLY A 233 -9.59 14.88 -9.50
C GLY A 233 -8.58 14.93 -10.65
N ARG A 234 -7.42 15.56 -10.45
CA ARG A 234 -6.41 15.73 -11.51
C ARG A 234 -5.54 14.50 -11.69
N TYR A 235 -5.08 14.31 -12.93
CA TYR A 235 -4.12 13.27 -13.29
C TYR A 235 -3.16 13.77 -14.37
N VAL A 236 -1.98 13.15 -14.44
CA VAL A 236 -0.97 13.37 -15.49
C VAL A 236 -0.31 12.05 -15.82
N ILE A 237 -0.24 11.73 -17.12
CA ILE A 237 0.41 10.52 -17.64
C ILE A 237 1.44 10.96 -18.69
N PRO A 238 2.72 11.00 -18.35
CA PRO A 238 3.79 11.37 -19.27
C PRO A 238 4.19 10.20 -20.18
N ARG A 239 5.01 10.49 -21.17
CA ARG A 239 5.66 9.50 -22.05
C ARG A 239 4.68 8.60 -22.80
N VAL A 240 3.52 9.11 -23.15
CA VAL A 240 2.57 8.40 -24.00
C VAL A 240 3.08 8.44 -25.45
N PRO A 241 3.26 7.30 -26.13
CA PRO A 241 3.62 7.26 -27.55
C PRO A 241 2.65 8.05 -28.42
N VAL A 242 3.18 8.72 -29.47
CA VAL A 242 2.35 9.49 -30.40
C VAL A 242 1.39 8.60 -31.18
N GLY A 243 0.25 9.18 -31.60
CA GLY A 243 -0.79 8.53 -32.38
C GLY A 243 -2.13 8.46 -31.67
N LYS A 244 -3.04 7.67 -32.22
CA LYS A 244 -4.36 7.45 -31.64
C LYS A 244 -4.25 6.51 -30.45
N VAL A 245 -4.80 6.95 -29.31
CA VAL A 245 -4.79 6.20 -28.05
C VAL A 245 -6.17 6.25 -27.40
N LYS A 246 -6.41 5.30 -26.51
CA LYS A 246 -7.62 5.25 -25.69
C LYS A 246 -7.25 5.59 -24.24
N VAL A 247 -7.92 6.61 -23.70
CA VAL A 247 -7.88 7.00 -22.29
C VAL A 247 -9.08 6.40 -21.60
N SER A 248 -8.86 5.57 -20.58
CA SER A 248 -9.92 4.91 -19.80
C SER A 248 -9.82 5.34 -18.35
N ALA A 249 -10.92 5.77 -17.74
CA ALA A 249 -11.04 6.09 -16.33
C ALA A 249 -11.94 5.08 -15.63
N LEU A 250 -11.51 4.52 -14.51
CA LEU A 250 -12.26 3.54 -13.71
C LEU A 250 -12.24 3.96 -12.24
N LEU A 251 -13.42 4.07 -11.62
CA LEU A 251 -13.57 4.21 -10.17
C LEU A 251 -13.79 2.82 -9.54
N PRO A 252 -12.80 2.21 -8.87
CA PRO A 252 -12.91 0.84 -8.36
C PRO A 252 -14.04 0.64 -7.35
N ALA A 253 -14.33 1.65 -6.52
CA ALA A 253 -15.37 1.59 -5.49
C ALA A 253 -16.78 1.33 -6.04
N THR A 254 -17.06 1.78 -7.27
CA THR A 254 -18.38 1.65 -7.92
C THR A 254 -18.34 0.84 -9.21
N MET A 255 -17.15 0.57 -9.74
CA MET A 255 -16.89 -0.02 -11.06
C MET A 255 -17.49 0.81 -12.21
N VAL A 256 -17.72 2.10 -11.98
CA VAL A 256 -18.10 3.03 -13.05
C VAL A 256 -16.86 3.36 -13.86
N GLN A 257 -16.98 3.35 -15.17
CA GLN A 257 -15.91 3.62 -16.11
C GLN A 257 -16.37 4.52 -17.25
N GLU A 258 -15.41 5.23 -17.83
CA GLU A 258 -15.59 6.06 -19.02
C GLU A 258 -14.34 5.96 -19.90
N GLU A 259 -14.51 6.05 -21.22
CA GLU A 259 -13.42 5.96 -22.17
C GLU A 259 -13.51 7.06 -23.23
N LYS A 260 -12.35 7.53 -23.69
CA LYS A 260 -12.25 8.51 -24.78
C LYS A 260 -11.05 8.21 -25.66
N GLU A 261 -11.26 8.23 -26.98
CA GLU A 261 -10.16 8.19 -27.93
C GLU A 261 -9.62 9.60 -28.18
N VAL A 262 -8.30 9.73 -28.21
CA VAL A 262 -7.60 10.97 -28.48
C VAL A 262 -6.36 10.72 -29.34
N GLU A 263 -5.86 11.77 -29.98
CA GLU A 263 -4.60 11.71 -30.72
C GLU A 263 -3.51 12.46 -29.95
N VAL A 264 -2.36 11.83 -29.80
CA VAL A 264 -1.19 12.40 -29.09
C VAL A 264 -0.14 12.79 -30.12
N HIS A 265 0.33 14.05 -30.04
CA HIS A 265 1.42 14.55 -30.88
C HIS A 265 2.72 14.72 -30.08
N ALA A 266 3.84 14.79 -30.80
CA ALA A 266 5.18 14.90 -30.21
C ALA A 266 5.31 16.14 -29.30
N GLY A 267 5.66 15.91 -28.03
CA GLY A 267 5.87 17.00 -27.04
C GLY A 267 4.61 17.73 -26.59
N GLU A 268 3.43 17.31 -27.05
CA GLU A 268 2.15 17.93 -26.71
C GLU A 268 1.66 17.52 -25.31
N LEU A 269 0.97 18.45 -24.64
CA LEU A 269 0.15 18.22 -23.48
C LEU A 269 -1.32 18.17 -23.92
N VAL A 270 -1.88 16.96 -24.01
CA VAL A 270 -3.28 16.74 -24.40
C VAL A 270 -4.16 16.74 -23.16
N ASP A 271 -5.11 17.69 -23.07
CA ASP A 271 -6.07 17.73 -21.95
C ASP A 271 -7.30 16.86 -22.24
N VAL A 272 -7.55 15.87 -21.38
CA VAL A 272 -8.61 14.88 -21.55
C VAL A 272 -9.46 14.81 -20.27
N PRO A 273 -10.38 15.78 -20.07
CA PRO A 273 -11.34 15.69 -18.97
C PRO A 273 -12.35 14.57 -19.24
N LEU A 274 -12.70 13.83 -18.16
CA LEU A 274 -13.73 12.81 -18.17
C LEU A 274 -14.69 12.95 -16.98
N SER A 275 -15.93 12.51 -17.14
CA SER A 275 -16.96 12.59 -16.11
C SER A 275 -17.56 11.20 -15.86
N LEU A 276 -17.46 10.71 -14.63
CA LEU A 276 -18.06 9.44 -14.23
C LEU A 276 -19.45 9.68 -13.65
N ALA A 277 -20.48 9.04 -14.22
CA ALA A 277 -21.86 9.19 -13.74
C ALA A 277 -22.12 8.21 -12.59
N PHE A 278 -22.56 8.71 -11.44
CA PHE A 278 -22.99 7.89 -10.32
C PHE A 278 -24.50 8.02 -10.09
N ASP A 279 -25.20 6.90 -10.11
CA ASP A 279 -26.60 6.75 -9.77
C ASP A 279 -26.73 5.90 -8.51
N ARG A 280 -27.14 6.52 -7.41
CA ARG A 280 -27.28 5.87 -6.12
C ARG A 280 -28.31 4.75 -6.15
N LYS A 281 -29.46 4.96 -6.80
CA LYS A 281 -30.55 3.98 -6.87
C LYS A 281 -30.10 2.72 -7.61
N ALA A 282 -29.41 2.90 -8.74
CA ALA A 282 -28.86 1.78 -9.50
C ALA A 282 -27.77 1.03 -8.73
N TRP A 283 -26.96 1.76 -7.94
CA TRP A 283 -25.92 1.15 -7.10
C TRP A 283 -26.52 0.35 -5.93
N ASP A 284 -27.52 0.90 -5.22
CA ASP A 284 -28.23 0.21 -4.14
C ASP A 284 -28.94 -1.05 -4.65
N ALA A 285 -29.57 -1.01 -5.83
CA ALA A 285 -30.23 -2.14 -6.44
C ALA A 285 -29.25 -3.30 -6.73
N ARG A 286 -28.04 -3.00 -7.18
CA ARG A 286 -27.00 -4.03 -7.41
C ARG A 286 -26.54 -4.70 -6.11
N ARG A 287 -26.47 -3.98 -5.00
CA ARG A 287 -26.10 -4.53 -3.69
C ARG A 287 -27.20 -5.35 -3.04
N GLY A 288 -28.46 -4.92 -3.18
CA GLY A 288 -29.62 -5.64 -2.66
C GLY A 288 -29.97 -6.93 -3.42
N GLY A 289 -29.50 -7.04 -4.67
CA GLY A 289 -29.69 -8.23 -5.53
C GLY A 289 -28.65 -9.33 -5.39
N SER A 290 -27.69 -9.22 -4.47
CA SER A 290 -26.75 -10.32 -4.20
C SER A 290 -27.54 -11.49 -3.58
N PRO A 291 -27.56 -12.72 -4.17
CA PRO A 291 -28.35 -13.81 -3.65
C PRO A 291 -27.82 -14.16 -2.25
N ALA A 292 -28.70 -14.03 -1.27
CA ALA A 292 -28.48 -14.64 0.05
C ALA A 292 -28.07 -16.10 -0.19
N SER A 293 -26.92 -16.49 0.40
CA SER A 293 -26.36 -17.82 0.35
C SER A 293 -27.44 -18.89 0.35
N ALA A 294 -27.49 -19.67 -0.73
CA ALA A 294 -28.26 -20.91 -0.75
C ALA A 294 -27.70 -21.81 0.36
N THR A 295 -28.39 -21.85 1.47
CA THR A 295 -28.19 -22.81 2.54
C THR A 295 -28.51 -24.18 1.95
N SER A 296 -27.48 -24.95 1.59
CA SER A 296 -27.63 -26.37 1.28
C SER A 296 -28.10 -27.09 2.55
N LYS A 297 -29.27 -27.70 2.45
CA LYS A 297 -29.72 -28.74 3.38
C LYS A 297 -28.92 -30.02 3.19
#